data_080b4592c9944fb88646e0adc0f64a43
#
_entry.id   080b4592c9944fb88646e0adc0f64a43
#
_cell.length_a   1.000
_cell.length_b   1.000
_cell.length_c   1.000
_cell.angle_alpha   90.00
_cell.angle_beta   90.00
_cell.angle_gamma   90.00
#
_symmetry.space_group_name_H-M   'P 1'
#
loop_
_entity.id
_entity.type
_entity.pdbx_description
1 polymer ?
#
loop_
_entity_poly.entity_id
_entity_poly.type
_entity_poly.pdbx_seq_one_letter_code
_entity_poly.pdbx_strand_id
1 'polypeptide(L)'
;MFIQLLKIRYIAAVIVAVAVLDSLSFLVLGTKSAVHGYKQLLGFHGPSPGRPGLELLHSLDFLFVSLVFLILGLSIAKLFLLGPSDVDDATLPSWLRLRSIGEMKVLLWETSLVTMLVVSLSEMTANLETRERDWTLLLTPAAILLLAISLYFIKKKE
;
A
#
# COMPACT_ATOMS: atom_id res chain seq x y z
N MET A 1 -33.12 -17.21 -0.38
CA MET A 1 -31.81 -17.22 -1.03
C MET A 1 -31.49 -15.88 -1.70
N PHE A 2 -32.40 -15.28 -2.47
CA PHE A 2 -32.22 -13.97 -3.15
C PHE A 2 -31.90 -12.80 -2.21
N ILE A 3 -32.55 -12.72 -1.07
CA ILE A 3 -32.39 -11.62 -0.10
C ILE A 3 -30.99 -11.60 0.54
N GLN A 4 -30.37 -12.75 0.72
CA GLN A 4 -29.01 -12.85 1.25
C GLN A 4 -27.96 -12.39 0.23
N LEU A 5 -28.15 -12.69 -1.04
CA LEU A 5 -27.28 -12.22 -2.14
C LEU A 5 -27.33 -10.68 -2.29
N LEU A 6 -28.51 -10.08 -2.13
CA LEU A 6 -28.64 -8.61 -2.15
C LEU A 6 -27.88 -7.96 -0.99
N LYS A 7 -27.94 -8.54 0.21
CA LYS A 7 -27.20 -8.02 1.38
C LYS A 7 -25.69 -8.07 1.18
N ILE A 8 -25.17 -9.16 0.60
CA ILE A 8 -23.73 -9.30 0.32
C ILE A 8 -23.29 -8.26 -0.71
N ARG A 9 -24.07 -7.99 -1.72
CA ARG A 9 -23.80 -6.97 -2.75
C ARG A 9 -23.75 -5.55 -2.17
N TYR A 10 -24.62 -5.23 -1.22
CA TYR A 10 -24.60 -3.96 -0.51
C TYR A 10 -23.35 -3.80 0.37
N ILE A 11 -22.99 -4.87 1.10
CA ILE A 11 -21.78 -4.86 1.93
C ILE A 11 -20.54 -4.68 1.04
N ALA A 12 -20.46 -5.39 -0.07
CA ALA A 12 -19.36 -5.25 -1.03
C ALA A 12 -19.27 -3.82 -1.59
N ALA A 13 -20.41 -3.21 -1.93
CA ALA A 13 -20.45 -1.82 -2.41
C ALA A 13 -19.91 -0.82 -1.37
N VAL A 14 -20.27 -1.01 -0.09
CA VAL A 14 -19.74 -0.16 1.00
C VAL A 14 -18.24 -0.34 1.15
N ILE A 15 -17.73 -1.58 1.12
CA ILE A 15 -16.30 -1.87 1.22
C ILE A 15 -15.54 -1.21 0.05
N VAL A 16 -16.07 -1.32 -1.18
CA VAL A 16 -15.47 -0.69 -2.37
C VAL A 16 -15.45 0.84 -2.21
N ALA A 17 -16.57 1.43 -1.77
CA ALA A 17 -16.63 2.89 -1.57
C ALA A 17 -15.61 3.37 -0.53
N VAL A 18 -15.47 2.66 0.60
CA VAL A 18 -14.47 2.98 1.63
C VAL A 18 -13.05 2.82 1.07
N ALA A 19 -12.76 1.72 0.39
CA ALA A 19 -11.42 1.48 -0.19
C ALA A 19 -11.03 2.57 -1.21
N VAL A 20 -11.97 3.03 -2.04
CA VAL A 20 -11.74 4.14 -2.98
C VAL A 20 -11.50 5.46 -2.24
N LEU A 21 -12.28 5.76 -1.20
CA LEU A 21 -12.09 6.96 -0.39
C LEU A 21 -10.73 6.94 0.34
N ASP A 22 -10.33 5.81 0.89
CA ASP A 22 -9.03 5.65 1.53
C ASP A 22 -7.91 5.85 0.52
N SER A 23 -8.03 5.24 -0.67
CA SER A 23 -7.08 5.44 -1.78
C SER A 23 -6.92 6.93 -2.11
N LEU A 24 -8.01 7.67 -2.30
CA LEU A 24 -7.97 9.11 -2.60
C LEU A 24 -7.33 9.91 -1.45
N SER A 25 -7.62 9.55 -0.20
CA SER A 25 -7.06 10.21 0.98
C SER A 25 -5.54 10.03 1.03
N PHE A 26 -5.05 8.80 0.83
CA PHE A 26 -3.62 8.52 0.79
C PHE A 26 -2.93 9.15 -0.43
N LEU A 27 -3.60 9.23 -1.58
CA LEU A 27 -3.09 9.95 -2.75
C LEU A 27 -2.85 11.43 -2.44
N VAL A 28 -3.80 12.08 -1.80
CA VAL A 28 -3.68 13.50 -1.41
C VAL A 28 -2.56 13.69 -0.39
N LEU A 29 -2.47 12.83 0.62
CA LEU A 29 -1.40 12.86 1.63
C LEU A 29 -0.02 12.66 0.98
N GLY A 30 0.12 11.65 0.13
CA GLY A 30 1.37 11.36 -0.58
C GLY A 30 1.80 12.52 -1.48
N THR A 31 0.86 13.08 -2.24
CA THR A 31 1.15 14.24 -3.10
C THR A 31 1.56 15.46 -2.29
N LYS A 32 0.87 15.74 -1.18
CA LYS A 32 1.21 16.85 -0.27
C LYS A 32 2.61 16.69 0.32
N SER A 33 2.94 15.49 0.81
CA SER A 33 4.26 15.18 1.35
C SER A 33 5.34 15.29 0.28
N ALA A 34 5.10 14.81 -0.96
CA ALA A 34 6.02 14.96 -2.08
C ALA A 34 6.32 16.43 -2.39
N VAL A 35 5.27 17.25 -2.52
CA VAL A 35 5.40 18.69 -2.79
C VAL A 35 6.21 19.37 -1.67
N HIS A 36 5.99 19.00 -0.41
CA HIS A 36 6.74 19.55 0.71
C HIS A 36 8.22 19.14 0.63
N GLY A 37 8.52 17.88 0.39
CA GLY A 37 9.89 17.40 0.20
C GLY A 37 10.62 18.09 -0.96
N TYR A 38 9.95 18.29 -2.10
CA TYR A 38 10.52 19.01 -3.23
C TYR A 38 10.78 20.48 -2.90
N LYS A 39 9.89 21.17 -2.19
CA LYS A 39 10.10 22.57 -1.77
C LYS A 39 11.30 22.71 -0.85
N GLN A 40 11.50 21.76 0.06
CA GLN A 40 12.69 21.75 0.93
C GLN A 40 13.97 21.52 0.11
N LEU A 41 13.94 20.60 -0.84
CA LEU A 41 15.09 20.25 -1.68
C LEU A 41 15.52 21.42 -2.58
N LEU A 42 14.56 22.23 -3.05
CA LEU A 42 14.80 23.42 -3.87
C LEU A 42 15.14 24.69 -3.06
N GLY A 43 15.18 24.58 -1.72
CA GLY A 43 15.56 25.71 -0.85
C GLY A 43 14.50 26.80 -0.70
N PHE A 44 13.26 26.55 -1.09
CA PHE A 44 12.16 27.52 -0.94
C PHE A 44 11.71 27.72 0.51
N HIS A 45 12.14 26.87 1.43
CA HIS A 45 12.01 27.06 2.87
C HIS A 45 13.41 27.30 3.41
N GLY A 46 13.58 28.34 4.25
CA GLY A 46 14.87 28.64 4.89
C GLY A 46 15.49 27.42 5.57
N PRO A 47 16.68 27.54 6.21
CA PRO A 47 17.42 26.41 6.77
C PRO A 47 16.64 25.75 7.90
N SER A 48 15.62 25.00 7.55
CA SER A 48 14.91 24.12 8.48
C SER A 48 15.68 22.80 8.52
N PRO A 49 15.83 22.15 9.70
CA PRO A 49 16.52 20.87 9.83
C PRO A 49 15.72 19.70 9.24
N GLY A 50 14.91 19.96 8.21
CA GLY A 50 14.13 18.95 7.51
C GLY A 50 15.02 18.04 6.66
N ARG A 51 14.67 16.77 6.58
CA ARG A 51 15.33 15.78 5.72
C ARG A 51 14.47 15.57 4.48
N PRO A 52 14.70 16.29 3.37
CA PRO A 52 13.86 16.20 2.19
C PRO A 52 13.80 14.77 1.61
N GLY A 53 14.88 14.01 1.72
CA GLY A 53 14.91 12.62 1.28
C GLY A 53 13.96 11.71 2.08
N LEU A 54 13.84 11.93 3.37
CA LEU A 54 12.93 11.18 4.23
C LEU A 54 11.47 11.51 3.91
N GLU A 55 11.15 12.78 3.68
CA GLU A 55 9.79 13.19 3.30
C GLU A 55 9.38 12.64 1.93
N LEU A 56 10.31 12.60 0.97
CA LEU A 56 10.07 11.98 -0.31
C LEU A 56 9.85 10.45 -0.18
N LEU A 57 10.58 9.80 0.72
CA LEU A 57 10.39 8.38 1.01
C LEU A 57 9.02 8.12 1.62
N HIS A 58 8.58 8.92 2.59
CA HIS A 58 7.23 8.85 3.16
C HIS A 58 6.13 9.13 2.13
N SER A 59 6.37 10.09 1.21
CA SER A 59 5.42 10.35 0.14
C SER A 59 5.22 9.16 -0.76
N LEU A 60 6.30 8.47 -1.10
CA LEU A 60 6.27 7.25 -1.92
C LEU A 60 5.48 6.14 -1.22
N ASP A 61 5.65 5.97 0.08
CA ASP A 61 4.90 4.99 0.88
C ASP A 61 3.39 5.26 0.83
N PHE A 62 2.96 6.50 1.08
CA PHE A 62 1.55 6.88 0.95
C PHE A 62 0.98 6.63 -0.45
N LEU A 63 1.76 6.89 -1.51
CA LEU A 63 1.34 6.64 -2.88
C LEU A 63 1.20 5.15 -3.17
N PHE A 64 2.09 4.30 -2.63
CA PHE A 64 1.98 2.85 -2.73
C PHE A 64 0.73 2.33 -2.01
N VAL A 65 0.49 2.77 -0.78
CA VAL A 65 -0.70 2.41 -0.02
C VAL A 65 -1.97 2.83 -0.77
N SER A 66 -2.00 4.04 -1.33
CA SER A 66 -3.10 4.51 -2.17
C SER A 66 -3.36 3.57 -3.36
N LEU A 67 -2.31 3.20 -4.08
CA LEU A 67 -2.42 2.30 -5.23
C LEU A 67 -3.00 0.94 -4.83
N VAL A 68 -2.59 0.40 -3.69
CA VAL A 68 -3.09 -0.89 -3.19
C VAL A 68 -4.55 -0.82 -2.84
N PHE A 69 -5.00 0.21 -2.13
CA PHE A 69 -6.42 0.38 -1.82
C PHE A 69 -7.26 0.54 -3.10
N LEU A 70 -6.71 1.23 -4.11
CA LEU A 70 -7.37 1.37 -5.41
C LEU A 70 -7.55 0.00 -6.10
N ILE A 71 -6.47 -0.76 -6.19
CA ILE A 71 -6.50 -2.10 -6.82
C ILE A 71 -7.44 -3.03 -6.04
N LEU A 72 -7.38 -3.01 -4.72
CA LEU A 72 -8.26 -3.80 -3.85
C LEU A 72 -9.73 -3.43 -4.09
N GLY A 73 -10.06 -2.13 -4.07
CA GLY A 73 -11.41 -1.64 -4.31
C GLY A 73 -11.94 -2.07 -5.67
N LEU A 74 -11.16 -1.88 -6.74
CA LEU A 74 -11.52 -2.29 -8.10
C LEU A 74 -11.70 -3.81 -8.21
N SER A 75 -10.85 -4.59 -7.55
CA SER A 75 -10.92 -6.06 -7.59
C SER A 75 -12.17 -6.57 -6.89
N ILE A 76 -12.53 -6.01 -5.73
CA ILE A 76 -13.77 -6.34 -5.03
C ILE A 76 -14.99 -5.90 -5.84
N ALA A 77 -14.93 -4.72 -6.47
CA ALA A 77 -15.99 -4.24 -7.35
C ALA A 77 -16.23 -5.20 -8.52
N LYS A 78 -15.15 -5.65 -9.16
CA LYS A 78 -15.22 -6.62 -10.26
C LYS A 78 -15.82 -7.95 -9.81
N LEU A 79 -15.41 -8.49 -8.68
CA LEU A 79 -15.85 -9.79 -8.19
C LEU A 79 -17.30 -9.82 -7.72
N PHE A 80 -17.79 -8.74 -7.10
CA PHE A 80 -19.07 -8.73 -6.37
C PHE A 80 -20.14 -7.82 -6.97
N LEU A 81 -19.76 -6.72 -7.65
CA LEU A 81 -20.69 -5.74 -8.22
C LEU A 81 -20.87 -5.90 -9.72
N LEU A 82 -19.80 -6.16 -10.46
CA LEU A 82 -19.81 -6.34 -11.90
C LEU A 82 -19.89 -7.85 -12.19
N GLY A 83 -20.81 -8.26 -13.08
CA GLY A 83 -20.88 -9.66 -13.50
C GLY A 83 -19.66 -10.04 -14.37
N PRO A 84 -19.41 -11.35 -14.55
CA PRO A 84 -18.28 -11.83 -15.35
C PRO A 84 -18.32 -11.37 -16.82
N SER A 85 -19.46 -10.87 -17.31
CA SER A 85 -19.68 -10.41 -18.69
C SER A 85 -19.58 -8.91 -18.89
N ASP A 86 -19.54 -8.10 -17.81
CA ASP A 86 -19.70 -6.66 -17.95
C ASP A 86 -18.37 -5.89 -18.13
N VAL A 87 -17.25 -6.56 -17.96
CA VAL A 87 -15.92 -5.97 -18.16
C VAL A 87 -15.12 -6.85 -19.11
N ASP A 88 -14.91 -6.36 -20.32
CA ASP A 88 -13.98 -7.00 -21.28
C ASP A 88 -12.58 -7.03 -20.67
N ASP A 89 -12.12 -8.23 -20.31
CA ASP A 89 -10.77 -8.46 -19.76
C ASP A 89 -9.67 -7.95 -20.71
N ALA A 90 -10.00 -7.73 -21.98
CA ALA A 90 -9.09 -7.20 -23.00
C ALA A 90 -8.73 -5.73 -22.80
N THR A 91 -9.58 -4.95 -22.15
CA THR A 91 -9.38 -3.49 -21.95
C THR A 91 -8.60 -3.16 -20.71
N LEU A 92 -8.45 -4.10 -19.77
CA LEU A 92 -7.71 -3.89 -18.53
C LEU A 92 -6.23 -4.25 -18.68
N PRO A 93 -5.32 -3.40 -18.19
CA PRO A 93 -3.90 -3.73 -18.12
C PRO A 93 -3.68 -5.06 -17.38
N SER A 94 -2.70 -5.85 -17.81
CA SER A 94 -2.44 -7.19 -17.27
C SER A 94 -2.22 -7.23 -15.75
N TRP A 95 -1.65 -6.16 -15.18
CA TRP A 95 -1.41 -6.01 -13.74
C TRP A 95 -2.68 -5.71 -12.93
N LEU A 96 -3.77 -5.30 -13.57
CA LEU A 96 -5.07 -5.06 -12.93
C LEU A 96 -6.01 -6.29 -13.03
N ARG A 97 -5.56 -7.34 -13.72
CA ARG A 97 -6.33 -8.58 -13.92
C ARG A 97 -6.18 -9.54 -12.76
N LEU A 98 -6.57 -9.11 -11.56
CA LEU A 98 -6.65 -10.03 -10.44
C LEU A 98 -7.78 -11.03 -10.68
N ARG A 99 -7.41 -12.30 -10.89
CA ARG A 99 -8.34 -13.38 -11.22
C ARG A 99 -8.86 -14.11 -10.00
N SER A 100 -8.18 -14.00 -8.86
CA SER A 100 -8.54 -14.76 -7.67
C SER A 100 -8.28 -13.98 -6.38
N ILE A 101 -9.00 -14.36 -5.32
CA ILE A 101 -8.79 -13.86 -3.96
C ILE A 101 -7.35 -14.21 -3.46
N GLY A 102 -6.78 -15.32 -3.97
CA GLY A 102 -5.39 -15.70 -3.68
C GLY A 102 -4.39 -14.65 -4.17
N GLU A 103 -4.52 -14.22 -5.43
CA GLU A 103 -3.67 -13.17 -6.01
C GLU A 103 -3.77 -11.85 -5.24
N MET A 104 -4.98 -11.49 -4.78
CA MET A 104 -5.18 -10.29 -3.94
C MET A 104 -4.44 -10.40 -2.60
N LYS A 105 -4.46 -11.57 -1.96
CA LYS A 105 -3.73 -11.80 -0.71
C LYS A 105 -2.23 -11.66 -0.91
N VAL A 106 -1.68 -12.23 -1.99
CA VAL A 106 -0.25 -12.10 -2.31
C VAL A 106 0.13 -10.64 -2.55
N LEU A 107 -0.67 -9.90 -3.31
CA LEU A 107 -0.43 -8.47 -3.55
C LEU A 107 -0.42 -7.66 -2.25
N LEU A 108 -1.39 -7.90 -1.35
CA LEU A 108 -1.45 -7.24 -0.05
C LEU A 108 -0.22 -7.57 0.81
N TRP A 109 0.24 -8.83 0.80
CA TRP A 109 1.44 -9.23 1.50
C TRP A 109 2.70 -8.57 0.95
N GLU A 110 2.86 -8.59 -0.38
CA GLU A 110 4.00 -7.95 -1.06
C GLU A 110 4.06 -6.45 -0.75
N THR A 111 2.92 -5.77 -0.77
CA THR A 111 2.85 -4.34 -0.46
C THR A 111 3.13 -4.06 1.00
N SER A 112 2.57 -4.86 1.92
CA SER A 112 2.86 -4.72 3.36
C SER A 112 4.35 -4.90 3.65
N LEU A 113 5.03 -5.83 2.96
CA LEU A 113 6.48 -6.00 3.10
C LEU A 113 7.26 -4.78 2.61
N VAL A 114 6.87 -4.21 1.45
CA VAL A 114 7.51 -3.00 0.92
C VAL A 114 7.32 -1.83 1.87
N THR A 115 6.10 -1.61 2.37
CA THR A 115 5.80 -0.56 3.36
C THR A 115 6.62 -0.73 4.65
N MET A 116 6.68 -1.95 5.21
CA MET A 116 7.50 -2.23 6.38
C MET A 116 8.99 -1.98 6.13
N LEU A 117 9.49 -2.32 4.95
CA LEU A 117 10.87 -2.09 4.57
C LEU A 117 11.17 -0.59 4.50
N VAL A 118 10.27 0.22 3.90
CA VAL A 118 10.41 1.68 3.82
C VAL A 118 10.41 2.30 5.22
N VAL A 119 9.47 1.90 6.08
CA VAL A 119 9.39 2.38 7.48
C VAL A 119 10.66 2.01 8.25
N SER A 120 11.14 0.76 8.13
CA SER A 120 12.37 0.31 8.79
C SER A 120 13.60 1.09 8.33
N LEU A 121 13.72 1.37 7.03
CA LEU A 121 14.81 2.20 6.49
C LEU A 121 14.73 3.65 7.03
N SER A 122 13.53 4.19 7.10
CA SER A 122 13.27 5.52 7.65
C SER A 122 13.68 5.62 9.12
N GLU A 123 13.27 4.66 9.95
CA GLU A 123 13.66 4.60 11.36
C GLU A 123 15.17 4.40 11.54
N MET A 124 15.78 3.54 10.72
CA MET A 124 17.20 3.29 10.78
C MET A 124 18.03 4.54 10.43
N THR A 125 17.59 5.30 9.41
CA THR A 125 18.24 6.58 9.07
C THR A 125 18.05 7.65 10.14
N ALA A 126 16.88 7.71 10.80
CA ALA A 126 16.61 8.62 11.89
C ALA A 126 17.49 8.34 13.13
N ASN A 127 17.70 7.06 13.46
CA ASN A 127 18.43 6.62 14.65
C ASN A 127 19.96 6.61 14.48
N LEU A 128 20.48 6.61 13.24
CA LEU A 128 21.92 6.74 12.98
C LEU A 128 22.52 8.06 13.53
N GLU A 129 21.70 9.10 13.69
CA GLU A 129 22.15 10.38 14.26
C GLU A 129 22.10 10.44 15.79
N THR A 130 21.17 9.72 16.43
CA THR A 130 21.01 9.75 17.88
C THR A 130 22.03 8.90 18.64
N ARG A 131 22.84 8.11 17.92
CA ARG A 131 23.90 7.24 18.48
C ARG A 131 23.46 6.28 19.59
N GLU A 132 22.15 6.12 19.79
CA GLU A 132 21.62 5.14 20.71
C GLU A 132 21.59 3.79 19.99
N ARG A 133 22.50 2.90 20.40
CA ARG A 133 22.56 1.51 19.96
C ARG A 133 21.44 0.73 20.66
N ASP A 134 20.25 0.86 20.14
CA ASP A 134 19.11 0.12 20.69
C ASP A 134 18.91 -1.18 19.90
N TRP A 135 18.88 -2.30 20.61
CA TRP A 135 18.61 -3.63 20.04
C TRP A 135 17.24 -3.70 19.36
N THR A 136 16.33 -2.77 19.68
CA THR A 136 15.03 -2.61 19.03
C THR A 136 15.15 -2.32 17.55
N LEU A 137 16.24 -1.68 17.11
CA LEU A 137 16.54 -1.43 15.68
C LEU A 137 16.70 -2.72 14.85
N LEU A 138 17.12 -3.81 15.46
CA LEU A 138 17.27 -5.11 14.79
C LEU A 138 15.95 -5.89 14.74
N LEU A 139 14.99 -5.55 15.57
CA LEU A 139 13.71 -6.26 15.66
C LEU A 139 12.87 -6.07 14.40
N THR A 140 12.83 -4.86 13.84
CA THR A 140 12.06 -4.54 12.63
C THR A 140 12.60 -5.26 11.38
N PRO A 141 13.92 -5.22 11.06
CA PRO A 141 14.48 -6.02 9.96
C PRO A 141 14.28 -7.52 10.15
N ALA A 142 14.40 -8.03 11.38
CA ALA A 142 14.15 -9.45 11.66
C ALA A 142 12.69 -9.84 11.41
N ALA A 143 11.73 -9.01 11.79
CA ALA A 143 10.32 -9.24 11.51
C ALA A 143 10.04 -9.24 10.00
N ILE A 144 10.63 -8.31 9.25
CA ILE A 144 10.51 -8.25 7.79
C ILE A 144 11.06 -9.53 7.15
N LEU A 145 12.20 -10.02 7.63
CA LEU A 145 12.82 -11.24 7.12
C LEU A 145 11.93 -12.47 7.38
N LEU A 146 11.32 -12.58 8.57
CA LEU A 146 10.37 -13.64 8.89
C LEU A 146 9.12 -13.58 8.01
N LEU A 147 8.59 -12.39 7.75
CA LEU A 147 7.44 -12.19 6.87
C LEU A 147 7.79 -12.53 5.42
N ALA A 148 8.98 -12.16 4.94
CA ALA A 148 9.44 -12.50 3.59
C ALA A 148 9.60 -14.03 3.41
N ILE A 149 10.11 -14.73 4.42
CA ILE A 149 10.18 -16.20 4.43
C ILE A 149 8.77 -16.80 4.39
N SER A 150 7.84 -16.26 5.19
CA SER A 150 6.44 -16.70 5.19
C SER A 150 5.80 -16.56 3.80
N LEU A 151 6.03 -15.44 3.13
CA LEU A 151 5.54 -15.21 1.76
C LEU A 151 6.11 -16.25 0.77
N TYR A 152 7.39 -16.57 0.88
CA TYR A 152 8.02 -17.59 0.03
C TYR A 152 7.32 -18.95 0.17
N PHE A 153 6.97 -19.36 1.40
CA PHE A 153 6.23 -20.60 1.62
C PHE A 153 4.81 -20.58 1.08
N ILE A 154 4.13 -19.45 1.16
CA ILE A 154 2.77 -19.29 0.61
C ILE A 154 2.82 -19.42 -0.91
N LYS A 155 3.75 -18.73 -1.57
CA LYS A 155 3.88 -18.74 -3.05
C LYS A 155 4.31 -20.10 -3.62
N LYS A 156 5.01 -20.93 -2.83
CA LYS A 156 5.42 -22.28 -3.25
C LYS A 156 4.27 -23.30 -3.18
N LYS A 157 3.19 -22.98 -2.50
CA LYS A 157 2.05 -23.89 -2.25
C LYS A 157 0.91 -23.67 -3.22
N GLU A 158 0.92 -22.59 -4.00
CA GLU A 158 0.04 -22.31 -5.14
C GLU A 158 0.66 -22.82 -6.46
#